data_5ee5b6f64834135607ebda9117709ed2
#
_entry.id   5ee5b6f64834135607ebda9117709ed2
#
_cell.length_a   1.000
_cell.length_b   1.000
_cell.length_c   1.000
_cell.angle_alpha   90.00
_cell.angle_beta   90.00
_cell.angle_gamma   90.00
#
_symmetry.space_group_name_H-M   'P 1'
#
loop_
_entity.id
_entity.type
_entity.pdbx_description
1 polymer ?
#
loop_
_entity_poly.entity_id
_entity_poly.type
_entity_poly.pdbx_seq_one_letter_code
_entity_poly.pdbx_strand_id
1 'polypeptide(L)'
;LSDALQKFEDFMAPDSSCLAPLGAEPLEKGIKKFFNPDFVAVVQRPASAYSGFPFIIEMGIAYGGDIKSGGPHVYRYANRIPLLYDEGSDVVLKVVNDTDWGRYKIKGEPPFIIVSHICSTRIPYKTAGKENVADRQEIERELRLALQFLSRKLSSFMSKRGQAEMA
;
A
#
# COMPACT_ATOMS: atom_id res chain seq x y z
N LEU A 1 33.38 15.04 -6.76
CA LEU A 1 32.21 14.89 -7.64
C LEU A 1 31.06 14.16 -6.96
N SER A 2 31.36 13.08 -6.24
CA SER A 2 30.40 12.29 -5.48
C SER A 2 29.63 13.12 -4.42
N ASP A 3 30.36 13.93 -3.63
CA ASP A 3 29.74 14.78 -2.59
C ASP A 3 28.87 15.90 -3.18
N ALA A 4 29.27 16.44 -4.35
CA ALA A 4 28.48 17.46 -5.05
C ALA A 4 27.18 16.88 -5.62
N LEU A 5 27.23 15.65 -6.14
CA LEU A 5 26.03 14.94 -6.63
C LEU A 5 25.09 14.60 -5.48
N GLN A 6 25.62 14.11 -4.36
CA GLN A 6 24.82 13.80 -3.18
C GLN A 6 24.09 15.05 -2.65
N LYS A 7 24.79 16.17 -2.53
CA LYS A 7 24.20 17.44 -2.13
C LYS A 7 23.12 17.94 -3.11
N PHE A 8 23.32 17.67 -4.40
CA PHE A 8 22.33 18.03 -5.42
C PHE A 8 21.10 17.14 -5.31
N GLU A 9 21.27 15.84 -5.09
CA GLU A 9 20.17 14.91 -4.85
C GLU A 9 19.40 15.29 -3.59
N ASP A 10 20.10 15.62 -2.51
CA ASP A 10 19.48 16.08 -1.25
C ASP A 10 18.68 17.38 -1.45
N PHE A 11 19.20 18.29 -2.27
CA PHE A 11 18.51 19.54 -2.61
C PHE A 11 17.26 19.30 -3.46
N MET A 12 17.32 18.29 -4.34
CA MET A 12 16.18 17.91 -5.20
C MET A 12 15.21 16.97 -4.53
N ALA A 13 15.51 16.49 -3.33
CA ALA A 13 14.59 15.64 -2.57
C ALA A 13 13.31 16.42 -2.25
N PRO A 14 12.13 15.78 -2.38
CA PRO A 14 10.88 16.47 -2.09
C PRO A 14 10.80 16.82 -0.60
N ASP A 15 10.41 18.06 -0.31
CA ASP A 15 10.14 18.46 1.07
C ASP A 15 8.85 17.80 1.56
N SER A 16 9.01 16.82 2.42
CA SER A 16 7.90 16.06 3.01
C SER A 16 7.53 16.52 4.42
N SER A 17 8.14 17.60 4.92
CA SER A 17 7.92 18.07 6.29
C SER A 17 6.48 18.48 6.59
N CYS A 18 5.72 18.86 5.55
CA CYS A 18 4.30 19.20 5.66
C CYS A 18 3.36 17.99 5.60
N LEU A 19 3.87 16.80 5.33
CA LEU A 19 3.07 15.58 5.26
C LEU A 19 2.87 14.98 6.65
N ALA A 20 1.67 14.45 6.90
CA ALA A 20 1.31 13.82 8.17
C ALA A 20 0.89 12.36 7.93
N PRO A 21 1.85 11.45 7.65
CA PRO A 21 1.53 10.03 7.47
C PRO A 21 0.99 9.44 8.78
N LEU A 22 0.29 8.29 8.67
CA LEU A 22 -0.19 7.54 9.83
C LEU A 22 0.97 6.94 10.63
N GLY A 23 1.99 6.49 9.92
CA GLY A 23 3.07 5.69 10.47
C GLY A 23 2.78 4.18 10.36
N ALA A 24 3.85 3.40 10.24
CA ALA A 24 3.72 1.94 10.09
C ALA A 24 3.14 1.29 11.35
N GLU A 25 3.60 1.68 12.53
CA GLU A 25 3.16 1.07 13.78
C GLU A 25 1.67 1.35 14.10
N PRO A 26 1.15 2.58 14.02
CA PRO A 26 -0.29 2.82 14.16
C PRO A 26 -1.14 2.10 13.14
N LEU A 27 -0.69 2.01 11.88
CA LEU A 27 -1.40 1.28 10.84
C LEU A 27 -1.49 -0.21 11.16
N GLU A 28 -0.39 -0.82 11.60
CA GLU A 28 -0.36 -2.23 12.03
C GLU A 28 -1.30 -2.47 13.20
N LYS A 29 -1.26 -1.63 14.22
CA LYS A 29 -2.13 -1.72 15.41
C LYS A 29 -3.61 -1.61 15.02
N GLY A 30 -3.95 -0.70 14.12
CA GLY A 30 -5.31 -0.53 13.63
C GLY A 30 -5.83 -1.77 12.91
N ILE A 31 -5.02 -2.35 12.03
CA ILE A 31 -5.38 -3.59 11.32
C ILE A 31 -5.56 -4.75 12.29
N LYS A 32 -4.64 -4.93 13.24
CA LYS A 32 -4.72 -5.98 14.27
C LYS A 32 -5.99 -5.85 15.10
N LYS A 33 -6.33 -4.65 15.53
CA LYS A 33 -7.51 -4.39 16.36
C LYS A 33 -8.80 -4.68 15.60
N PHE A 34 -8.86 -4.32 14.33
CA PHE A 34 -10.10 -4.39 13.55
C PHE A 34 -10.38 -5.79 13.00
N PHE A 35 -9.36 -6.52 12.58
CA PHE A 35 -9.50 -7.79 11.87
C PHE A 35 -8.96 -8.99 12.64
N ASN A 36 -8.22 -8.79 13.71
CA ASN A 36 -7.57 -9.86 14.46
C ASN A 36 -6.89 -10.91 13.55
N PRO A 37 -6.03 -10.51 12.61
CA PRO A 37 -5.51 -11.39 11.59
C PRO A 37 -4.48 -12.38 12.12
N ASP A 38 -4.29 -13.49 11.41
CA ASP A 38 -3.20 -14.44 11.67
C ASP A 38 -1.84 -13.89 11.24
N PHE A 39 -1.84 -13.02 10.23
CA PHE A 39 -0.66 -12.38 9.69
C PHE A 39 -0.96 -10.92 9.34
N VAL A 40 -0.03 -10.05 9.65
CA VAL A 40 -0.07 -8.64 9.23
C VAL A 40 1.34 -8.15 8.91
N ALA A 41 1.46 -7.37 7.85
CA ALA A 41 2.67 -6.65 7.52
C ALA A 41 2.31 -5.26 7.01
N VAL A 42 3.12 -4.28 7.34
CA VAL A 42 2.94 -2.89 6.91
C VAL A 42 4.25 -2.33 6.39
N VAL A 43 4.16 -1.34 5.52
CA VAL A 43 5.31 -0.62 4.98
C VAL A 43 4.96 0.84 4.77
N GLN A 44 5.90 1.72 5.10
CA GLN A 44 5.86 3.13 4.72
C GLN A 44 6.99 3.36 3.72
N ARG A 45 6.61 3.78 2.51
CA ARG A 45 7.60 4.08 1.47
C ARG A 45 8.25 5.44 1.73
N PRO A 46 9.51 5.65 1.31
CA PRO A 46 10.13 6.97 1.35
C PRO A 46 9.30 7.98 0.57
N ALA A 47 9.39 9.26 0.96
CA ALA A 47 8.72 10.33 0.24
C ALA A 47 9.18 10.38 -1.21
N SER A 48 8.24 10.57 -2.12
CA SER A 48 8.45 10.77 -3.55
C SER A 48 7.68 12.01 -3.99
N ALA A 49 7.69 12.33 -5.28
CA ALA A 49 6.98 13.47 -5.81
C ALA A 49 6.37 13.18 -7.18
N TYR A 50 5.20 13.77 -7.44
CA TYR A 50 4.64 13.87 -8.78
C TYR A 50 4.37 15.33 -9.09
N SER A 51 4.75 15.80 -10.28
CA SER A 51 4.57 17.22 -10.68
C SER A 51 5.05 18.24 -9.62
N GLY A 52 6.11 17.91 -8.87
CA GLY A 52 6.65 18.72 -7.80
C GLY A 52 5.93 18.63 -6.45
N PHE A 53 4.85 17.85 -6.35
CA PHE A 53 4.10 17.66 -5.09
C PHE A 53 4.60 16.41 -4.36
N PRO A 54 5.03 16.54 -3.10
CA PRO A 54 5.49 15.39 -2.34
C PRO A 54 4.33 14.49 -1.93
N PHE A 55 4.59 13.20 -1.87
CA PHE A 55 3.64 12.19 -1.36
C PHE A 55 4.36 11.06 -0.64
N ILE A 56 3.65 10.41 0.26
CA ILE A 56 4.10 9.20 0.96
C ILE A 56 3.02 8.12 0.79
N ILE A 57 3.46 6.93 0.42
CA ILE A 57 2.60 5.73 0.37
C ILE A 57 2.85 4.91 1.62
N GLU A 58 1.77 4.57 2.30
CA GLU A 58 1.74 3.58 3.37
C GLU A 58 0.79 2.46 2.97
N MET A 59 1.19 1.23 3.18
CA MET A 59 0.39 0.07 2.82
C MET A 59 0.49 -1.02 3.87
N GLY A 60 -0.60 -1.73 4.08
CA GLY A 60 -0.65 -2.90 4.93
C GLY A 60 -1.32 -4.06 4.23
N ILE A 61 -0.90 -5.27 4.55
CA ILE A 61 -1.53 -6.51 4.13
C ILE A 61 -1.79 -7.38 5.36
N ALA A 62 -2.96 -8.01 5.42
CA ALA A 62 -3.30 -8.91 6.51
C ALA A 62 -4.06 -10.12 5.99
N TYR A 63 -3.87 -11.25 6.64
CA TYR A 63 -4.42 -12.54 6.23
C TYR A 63 -5.02 -13.28 7.41
N GLY A 64 -6.18 -13.90 7.20
CA GLY A 64 -6.79 -14.78 8.18
C GLY A 64 -7.57 -14.06 9.28
N GLY A 65 -7.76 -14.74 10.42
CA GLY A 65 -8.53 -14.20 11.54
C GLY A 65 -9.99 -13.92 11.17
N ASP A 66 -10.44 -12.72 11.48
CA ASP A 66 -11.83 -12.29 11.22
C ASP A 66 -12.05 -11.77 9.79
N ILE A 67 -11.05 -11.86 8.92
CA ILE A 67 -11.15 -11.44 7.53
C ILE A 67 -11.99 -12.45 6.74
N LYS A 68 -12.96 -11.95 5.97
CA LYS A 68 -13.81 -12.79 5.13
C LYS A 68 -13.07 -13.29 3.90
N SER A 69 -13.40 -14.50 3.45
CA SER A 69 -12.97 -15.03 2.15
C SER A 69 -13.47 -14.16 0.98
N GLY A 70 -12.90 -14.35 -0.20
CA GLY A 70 -13.24 -13.55 -1.38
C GLY A 70 -12.29 -12.39 -1.61
N GLY A 71 -11.14 -12.39 -0.93
CA GLY A 71 -10.14 -11.32 -1.09
C GLY A 71 -9.34 -11.39 -2.38
N PRO A 72 -8.56 -10.34 -2.67
CA PRO A 72 -8.24 -9.24 -1.74
C PRO A 72 -9.39 -8.24 -1.55
N HIS A 73 -9.71 -7.91 -0.30
CA HIS A 73 -10.56 -6.78 0.00
C HIS A 73 -9.67 -5.55 0.15
N VAL A 74 -9.94 -4.49 -0.60
CA VAL A 74 -9.07 -3.32 -0.68
C VAL A 74 -9.71 -2.14 0.04
N TYR A 75 -8.99 -1.57 1.00
CA TYR A 75 -9.37 -0.37 1.73
C TYR A 75 -8.44 0.77 1.33
N ARG A 76 -8.98 1.85 0.83
CA ARG A 76 -8.24 2.98 0.29
C ARG A 76 -8.47 4.24 1.11
N TYR A 77 -7.40 4.94 1.41
CA TYR A 77 -7.43 6.20 2.15
C TYR A 77 -6.52 7.22 1.47
N ALA A 78 -6.95 8.47 1.44
CA ALA A 78 -6.16 9.60 1.01
C ALA A 78 -6.21 10.69 2.07
N ASN A 79 -5.06 11.12 2.58
CA ASN A 79 -4.96 12.06 3.70
C ASN A 79 -5.91 11.69 4.86
N ARG A 80 -5.90 10.41 5.25
CA ARG A 80 -6.70 9.81 6.33
C ARG A 80 -8.22 9.77 6.07
N ILE A 81 -8.65 10.10 4.85
CA ILE A 81 -10.05 10.06 4.46
C ILE A 81 -10.30 8.78 3.65
N PRO A 82 -11.30 7.96 4.03
CA PRO A 82 -11.62 6.76 3.27
C PRO A 82 -12.19 7.12 1.90
N LEU A 83 -11.79 6.33 0.89
CA LEU A 83 -12.32 6.40 -0.46
C LEU A 83 -13.32 5.27 -0.63
N LEU A 84 -14.63 5.59 -0.60
CA LEU A 84 -15.69 4.61 -0.46
C LEU A 84 -16.32 4.15 -1.78
N TYR A 85 -16.17 4.94 -2.84
CA TYR A 85 -16.92 4.73 -4.08
C TYR A 85 -16.00 4.60 -5.30
N ASP A 86 -16.56 4.08 -6.37
CA ASP A 86 -15.99 3.94 -7.71
C ASP A 86 -14.62 3.29 -7.76
N GLU A 87 -14.63 2.00 -7.57
CA GLU A 87 -13.43 1.18 -7.56
C GLU A 87 -12.81 0.98 -8.93
N GLY A 88 -13.58 1.14 -10.00
CA GLY A 88 -13.19 0.68 -11.34
C GLY A 88 -12.03 1.41 -11.99
N SER A 89 -11.64 2.58 -11.51
CA SER A 89 -10.60 3.40 -12.16
C SER A 89 -9.53 3.96 -11.22
N ASP A 90 -9.47 3.48 -10.00
CA ASP A 90 -8.47 3.90 -9.02
C ASP A 90 -7.12 3.21 -9.24
N VAL A 91 -6.03 3.97 -9.08
CA VAL A 91 -4.68 3.45 -9.29
C VAL A 91 -4.31 2.31 -8.34
N VAL A 92 -4.81 2.35 -7.11
CA VAL A 92 -4.55 1.27 -6.12
C VAL A 92 -5.16 -0.03 -6.60
N LEU A 93 -6.41 0.01 -7.04
CA LEU A 93 -7.10 -1.18 -7.56
C LEU A 93 -6.46 -1.70 -8.83
N LYS A 94 -6.02 -0.82 -9.72
CA LYS A 94 -5.24 -1.20 -10.88
C LYS A 94 -4.01 -2.02 -10.48
N VAL A 95 -3.22 -1.53 -9.55
CA VAL A 95 -2.01 -2.22 -9.08
C VAL A 95 -2.34 -3.57 -8.44
N VAL A 96 -3.39 -3.64 -7.63
CA VAL A 96 -3.82 -4.89 -6.99
C VAL A 96 -4.30 -5.91 -8.04
N ASN A 97 -5.09 -5.46 -9.00
CA ASN A 97 -5.63 -6.34 -10.06
C ASN A 97 -4.55 -6.81 -11.04
N ASP A 98 -3.54 -6.00 -11.30
CA ASP A 98 -2.40 -6.35 -12.15
C ASP A 98 -1.42 -7.32 -11.47
N THR A 99 -1.58 -7.55 -10.18
CA THR A 99 -0.67 -8.43 -9.41
C THR A 99 -1.01 -9.90 -9.64
N ASP A 100 -0.02 -10.67 -10.05
CA ASP A 100 -0.15 -12.14 -10.15
C ASP A 100 0.01 -12.77 -8.76
N TRP A 101 -1.10 -12.95 -8.08
CA TRP A 101 -1.16 -13.52 -6.73
C TRP A 101 -0.70 -14.98 -6.70
N GLY A 102 -0.81 -15.70 -7.81
CA GLY A 102 -0.30 -17.07 -7.93
C GLY A 102 1.20 -17.20 -7.67
N ARG A 103 1.97 -16.20 -8.10
CA ARG A 103 3.43 -16.14 -7.83
C ARG A 103 3.75 -16.08 -6.34
N TYR A 104 2.84 -15.55 -5.54
CA TYR A 104 2.98 -15.41 -4.09
C TYR A 104 2.32 -16.56 -3.32
N LYS A 105 1.94 -17.63 -4.00
CA LYS A 105 1.29 -18.81 -3.42
C LYS A 105 -0.11 -18.51 -2.84
N ILE A 106 -0.71 -17.45 -3.31
CA ILE A 106 -2.07 -17.05 -2.93
C ILE A 106 -2.99 -17.50 -4.07
N LYS A 107 -3.81 -18.52 -3.80
CA LYS A 107 -4.69 -19.12 -4.80
C LYS A 107 -6.16 -19.07 -4.34
N GLY A 108 -7.04 -19.01 -5.31
CA GLY A 108 -8.48 -18.93 -5.05
C GLY A 108 -8.90 -17.58 -4.51
N GLU A 109 -9.80 -17.57 -3.58
CA GLU A 109 -10.34 -16.38 -2.94
C GLU A 109 -10.03 -16.38 -1.43
N PRO A 110 -8.76 -16.22 -1.05
CA PRO A 110 -8.35 -16.32 0.33
C PRO A 110 -8.82 -15.13 1.17
N PRO A 111 -8.88 -15.28 2.51
CA PRO A 111 -9.27 -14.22 3.41
C PRO A 111 -8.11 -13.26 3.65
N PHE A 112 -7.93 -12.27 2.78
CA PHE A 112 -6.92 -11.24 2.98
C PHE A 112 -7.37 -9.85 2.56
N ILE A 113 -6.79 -8.85 3.19
CA ILE A 113 -7.05 -7.45 2.94
C ILE A 113 -5.78 -6.71 2.55
N ILE A 114 -5.97 -5.64 1.81
CA ILE A 114 -4.94 -4.65 1.51
C ILE A 114 -5.46 -3.30 1.94
N VAL A 115 -4.68 -2.59 2.76
CA VAL A 115 -4.98 -1.22 3.17
C VAL A 115 -3.95 -0.31 2.52
N SER A 116 -4.39 0.70 1.82
CA SER A 116 -3.54 1.69 1.17
C SER A 116 -3.86 3.09 1.67
N HIS A 117 -2.84 3.84 2.00
CA HIS A 117 -2.95 5.24 2.41
C HIS A 117 -1.97 6.09 1.61
N ILE A 118 -2.49 7.13 0.97
CA ILE A 118 -1.69 8.13 0.26
C ILE A 118 -1.77 9.43 1.06
N CYS A 119 -0.61 9.94 1.46
CA CYS A 119 -0.48 11.23 2.10
C CYS A 119 0.21 12.20 1.14
N SER A 120 -0.44 13.31 0.80
CA SER A 120 0.12 14.31 -0.10
C SER A 120 -0.49 15.68 0.15
N THR A 121 0.26 16.72 -0.16
CA THR A 121 -0.27 18.10 -0.16
C THR A 121 -1.30 18.30 -1.27
N ARG A 122 -1.23 17.48 -2.34
CA ARG A 122 -2.18 17.54 -3.45
C ARG A 122 -2.39 16.14 -4.02
N ILE A 123 -3.53 15.56 -3.75
CA ILE A 123 -3.92 14.26 -4.31
C ILE A 123 -4.43 14.46 -5.74
N PRO A 124 -3.91 13.75 -6.75
CA PRO A 124 -4.39 13.83 -8.12
C PRO A 124 -5.68 13.03 -8.29
N TYR A 125 -6.82 13.60 -7.93
CA TYR A 125 -8.11 12.94 -8.13
C TYR A 125 -8.52 12.98 -9.59
N LYS A 126 -9.17 11.90 -10.06
CA LYS A 126 -9.71 11.83 -11.43
C LYS A 126 -10.94 12.69 -11.63
N THR A 127 -11.71 12.86 -10.58
CA THR A 127 -12.98 13.60 -10.61
C THR A 127 -13.05 14.64 -9.50
N ALA A 128 -13.91 15.63 -9.66
CA ALA A 128 -14.16 16.63 -8.64
C ALA A 128 -14.75 16.04 -7.35
N GLY A 129 -15.35 14.84 -7.41
CA GLY A 129 -15.90 14.13 -6.26
C GLY A 129 -14.86 13.52 -5.31
N LYS A 130 -13.57 13.58 -5.65
CA LYS A 130 -12.46 13.09 -4.82
C LYS A 130 -12.58 11.61 -4.42
N GLU A 131 -13.07 10.78 -5.34
CA GLU A 131 -13.35 9.37 -5.06
C GLU A 131 -12.23 8.44 -5.56
N ASN A 132 -11.52 8.87 -6.61
CA ASN A 132 -10.50 8.06 -7.26
C ASN A 132 -9.19 8.79 -7.37
N VAL A 133 -8.11 8.14 -6.99
CA VAL A 133 -6.77 8.66 -7.25
C VAL A 133 -6.41 8.42 -8.71
N ALA A 134 -5.96 9.47 -9.40
CA ALA A 134 -5.54 9.38 -10.78
C ALA A 134 -4.30 8.50 -10.95
N ASP A 135 -4.25 7.80 -12.08
CA ASP A 135 -3.13 6.98 -12.46
C ASP A 135 -1.93 7.87 -12.85
N ARG A 136 -1.06 8.11 -11.89
CA ARG A 136 0.22 8.79 -12.07
C ARG A 136 1.35 7.77 -11.95
N GLN A 137 2.28 7.80 -12.91
CA GLN A 137 3.37 6.84 -12.98
C GLN A 137 4.18 6.77 -11.67
N GLU A 138 4.45 7.91 -11.06
CA GLU A 138 5.21 8.01 -9.82
C GLU A 138 4.47 7.35 -8.65
N ILE A 139 3.17 7.56 -8.54
CA ILE A 139 2.31 6.97 -7.51
C ILE A 139 2.17 5.46 -7.76
N GLU A 140 1.89 5.06 -8.98
CA GLU A 140 1.78 3.65 -9.37
C GLU A 140 3.07 2.88 -9.02
N ARG A 141 4.23 3.46 -9.31
CA ARG A 141 5.52 2.86 -9.00
C ARG A 141 5.69 2.59 -7.51
N GLU A 142 5.40 3.58 -6.66
CA GLU A 142 5.52 3.42 -5.21
C GLU A 142 4.51 2.41 -4.66
N LEU A 143 3.29 2.39 -5.18
CA LEU A 143 2.29 1.39 -4.83
C LEU A 143 2.74 -0.03 -5.21
N ARG A 144 3.30 -0.22 -6.39
CA ARG A 144 3.82 -1.52 -6.84
C ARG A 144 4.97 -2.00 -5.97
N LEU A 145 5.90 -1.13 -5.62
CA LEU A 145 7.01 -1.47 -4.75
C LEU A 145 6.54 -1.87 -3.35
N ALA A 146 5.61 -1.12 -2.79
CA ALA A 146 5.00 -1.44 -1.50
C ALA A 146 4.30 -2.79 -1.53
N LEU A 147 3.47 -3.02 -2.55
CA LEU A 147 2.71 -4.27 -2.68
C LEU A 147 3.63 -5.49 -2.90
N GLN A 148 4.67 -5.36 -3.70
CA GLN A 148 5.67 -6.42 -3.90
C GLN A 148 6.34 -6.80 -2.58
N PHE A 149 6.76 -5.82 -1.80
CA PHE A 149 7.39 -6.05 -0.50
C PHE A 149 6.45 -6.81 0.45
N LEU A 150 5.21 -6.38 0.56
CA LEU A 150 4.21 -7.00 1.42
C LEU A 150 3.80 -8.39 0.93
N SER A 151 3.66 -8.56 -0.37
CA SER A 151 3.28 -9.85 -0.98
C SER A 151 4.36 -10.90 -0.77
N ARG A 152 5.63 -10.52 -0.82
CA ARG A 152 6.74 -11.44 -0.48
C ARG A 152 6.69 -11.88 0.97
N LYS A 153 6.38 -10.97 1.89
CA LYS A 153 6.21 -11.31 3.31
C LYS A 153 5.04 -12.26 3.54
N LEU A 154 3.91 -12.01 2.88
CA LEU A 154 2.75 -12.90 2.94
C LEU A 154 3.08 -14.28 2.34
N SER A 155 3.75 -14.33 1.21
CA SER A 155 4.19 -15.56 0.58
C SER A 155 5.11 -16.40 1.50
N SER A 156 6.00 -15.74 2.21
CA SER A 156 6.87 -16.39 3.20
C SER A 156 6.06 -16.99 4.36
N PHE A 157 5.07 -16.25 4.86
CA PHE A 157 4.15 -16.73 5.89
C PHE A 157 3.35 -17.95 5.39
N MET A 158 2.79 -17.89 4.18
CA MET A 158 2.03 -19.00 3.59
C MET A 158 2.88 -20.25 3.40
N SER A 159 4.14 -20.08 3.03
CA SER A 159 5.08 -21.21 2.89
C SER A 159 5.36 -21.88 4.23
N LYS A 160 5.61 -21.10 5.28
CA LYS A 160 5.84 -21.64 6.63
C LYS A 160 4.60 -22.33 7.17
N ARG A 161 3.42 -21.79 6.94
CA ARG A 161 2.16 -22.40 7.34
C ARG A 161 1.93 -23.73 6.63
N GLY A 162 2.13 -23.78 5.31
CA GLY A 162 2.01 -25.01 4.55
C GLY A 162 2.98 -26.10 5.01
N GLN A 163 4.22 -25.75 5.37
CA GLN A 163 5.18 -26.70 5.94
C GLN A 163 4.74 -27.20 7.31
N ALA A 164 4.20 -26.36 8.17
CA ALA A 164 3.69 -26.74 9.48
C ALA A 164 2.49 -27.69 9.38
N GLU A 165 1.58 -27.48 8.42
CA GLU A 165 0.42 -28.33 8.17
C GLU A 165 0.81 -29.71 7.60
N MET A 166 1.95 -29.80 6.91
CA MET A 166 2.47 -31.06 6.36
C MET A 166 3.32 -31.84 7.36
N ALA A 167 3.72 -31.23 8.44
CA ALA A 167 4.46 -31.86 9.52
C ALA A 167 3.48 -32.41 10.55
#